data_f3299da4655befe09ab8f0116f808a5f
#
_entry.id   f3299da4655befe09ab8f0116f808a5f
#
_cell.length_a   1.000
_cell.length_b   1.000
_cell.length_c   1.000
_cell.angle_alpha   90.00
_cell.angle_beta   90.00
_cell.angle_gamma   90.00
#
_symmetry.space_group_name_H-M   'P 1'
#
loop_
_entity.id
_entity.type
_entity.pdbx_description
1 polymer ?
#
loop_
_entity_poly.entity_id
_entity_poly.type
_entity_poly.pdbx_seq_one_letter_code
_entity_poly.pdbx_strand_id
1 'polypeptide(L)'
;AVQSPNPADDAKVIIDDLIAKARAAMETFESADQETVDEAVTALAWSIYKPERARELAETAVRDTGLGNVESKVIKNMRKTFGCLRDLMRVKSVGLIEELPEKGLVLYAKPVGVVAAVAPSTNPAATPVNKAMMAVKGRNAVIVAPSPAGLSTTTQTVEYMRDELRKVCAPEDLVQV
;
A
#
# COMPACT_ATOMS: atom_id res chain seq x y z
N ALA A 1 -42.86 -9.05 -6.60
CA ALA A 1 -41.97 -7.87 -6.65
C ALA A 1 -40.56 -8.34 -6.43
N VAL A 2 -39.69 -8.28 -7.46
CA VAL A 2 -38.26 -8.53 -7.34
C VAL A 2 -37.69 -7.33 -6.60
N GLN A 3 -37.20 -7.55 -5.37
CA GLN A 3 -36.48 -6.50 -4.64
C GLN A 3 -35.24 -6.10 -5.45
N SER A 4 -35.05 -4.82 -5.70
CA SER A 4 -33.81 -4.29 -6.25
C SER A 4 -32.65 -4.68 -5.30
N PRO A 5 -31.47 -5.09 -5.80
CA PRO A 5 -30.35 -5.42 -4.95
C PRO A 5 -30.01 -4.22 -4.05
N ASN A 6 -29.81 -4.51 -2.78
CA ASN A 6 -29.44 -3.49 -1.80
C ASN A 6 -27.96 -3.12 -2.01
N PRO A 7 -27.61 -1.85 -2.30
CA PRO A 7 -26.22 -1.45 -2.51
C PRO A 7 -25.26 -1.81 -1.36
N ALA A 8 -25.78 -1.97 -0.15
CA ALA A 8 -24.98 -2.39 1.00
C ALA A 8 -24.59 -3.88 0.92
N ASP A 9 -25.45 -4.73 0.34
CA ASP A 9 -25.17 -6.15 0.18
C ASP A 9 -24.12 -6.35 -0.93
N ASP A 10 -24.19 -5.58 -2.02
CA ASP A 10 -23.17 -5.59 -3.07
C ASP A 10 -21.80 -5.13 -2.55
N ALA A 11 -21.77 -4.04 -1.77
CA ALA A 11 -20.55 -3.53 -1.15
C ALA A 11 -19.92 -4.57 -0.19
N LYS A 12 -20.76 -5.29 0.58
CA LYS A 12 -20.29 -6.35 1.47
C LYS A 12 -19.60 -7.47 0.70
N VAL A 13 -20.19 -7.94 -0.40
CA VAL A 13 -19.62 -8.99 -1.23
C VAL A 13 -18.24 -8.58 -1.77
N ILE A 14 -18.12 -7.33 -2.26
CA ILE A 14 -16.83 -6.80 -2.77
C ILE A 14 -15.79 -6.78 -1.65
N ILE A 15 -16.13 -6.26 -0.47
CA ILE A 15 -15.19 -6.16 0.66
C ILE A 15 -14.80 -7.54 1.16
N ASP A 16 -15.72 -8.49 1.25
CA ASP A 16 -15.43 -9.87 1.68
C ASP A 16 -14.44 -10.55 0.71
N ASP A 17 -14.57 -10.35 -0.61
CA ASP A 17 -13.64 -10.87 -1.63
C ASP A 17 -12.24 -10.24 -1.48
N LEU A 18 -12.17 -8.90 -1.34
CA LEU A 18 -10.90 -8.20 -1.13
C LEU A 18 -10.19 -8.68 0.15
N ILE A 19 -10.93 -8.87 1.25
CA ILE A 19 -10.37 -9.38 2.51
C ILE A 19 -9.87 -10.83 2.34
N ALA A 20 -10.62 -11.68 1.64
CA ALA A 20 -10.22 -13.06 1.42
C ALA A 20 -8.91 -13.15 0.60
N LYS A 21 -8.80 -12.39 -0.48
CA LYS A 21 -7.56 -12.28 -1.29
C LYS A 21 -6.39 -11.74 -0.48
N ALA A 22 -6.64 -10.67 0.29
CA ALA A 22 -5.63 -10.06 1.15
C ALA A 22 -5.07 -11.06 2.19
N ARG A 23 -5.94 -11.85 2.82
CA ARG A 23 -5.53 -12.88 3.79
C ARG A 23 -4.73 -14.00 3.14
N ALA A 24 -5.15 -14.49 1.98
CA ALA A 24 -4.41 -15.50 1.23
C ALA A 24 -3.01 -14.99 0.83
N ALA A 25 -2.91 -13.73 0.40
CA ALA A 25 -1.63 -13.10 0.13
C ALA A 25 -0.74 -12.99 1.37
N MET A 26 -1.31 -12.65 2.53
CA MET A 26 -0.59 -12.61 3.80
C MET A 26 -0.07 -13.99 4.22
N GLU A 27 -0.88 -15.05 4.09
CA GLU A 27 -0.47 -16.42 4.39
C GLU A 27 0.75 -16.83 3.53
N THR A 28 0.72 -16.51 2.23
CA THR A 28 1.87 -16.74 1.34
C THR A 28 3.11 -15.96 1.77
N PHE A 29 2.93 -14.74 2.29
CA PHE A 29 4.00 -13.82 2.68
C PHE A 29 4.43 -13.97 4.15
N GLU A 30 3.80 -14.85 4.93
CA GLU A 30 4.06 -15.00 6.37
C GLU A 30 5.51 -15.46 6.65
N SER A 31 6.06 -16.31 5.80
CA SER A 31 7.43 -16.84 5.94
C SER A 31 8.52 -15.91 5.39
N ALA A 32 8.15 -14.75 4.82
CA ALA A 32 9.11 -13.80 4.27
C ALA A 32 10.08 -13.31 5.36
N ASP A 33 11.38 -13.39 5.06
CA ASP A 33 12.41 -12.84 5.91
C ASP A 33 12.55 -11.31 5.75
N GLN A 34 13.46 -10.70 6.46
CA GLN A 34 13.63 -9.24 6.42
C GLN A 34 14.05 -8.74 5.03
N GLU A 35 14.90 -9.50 4.32
CA GLU A 35 15.41 -9.12 2.99
C GLU A 35 14.27 -9.16 1.97
N THR A 36 13.46 -10.21 1.95
CA THR A 36 12.29 -10.36 1.09
C THR A 36 11.24 -9.26 1.36
N VAL A 37 11.01 -8.93 2.63
CA VAL A 37 10.10 -7.83 3.00
C VAL A 37 10.64 -6.49 2.52
N ASP A 38 11.93 -6.23 2.68
CA ASP A 38 12.57 -4.98 2.27
C ASP A 38 12.59 -4.83 0.74
N GLU A 39 12.77 -5.93 0.01
CA GLU A 39 12.64 -5.94 -1.45
C GLU A 39 11.21 -5.59 -1.90
N ALA A 40 10.20 -6.20 -1.30
CA ALA A 40 8.79 -5.88 -1.58
C ALA A 40 8.46 -4.41 -1.29
N VAL A 41 8.92 -3.87 -0.16
CA VAL A 41 8.75 -2.45 0.21
C VAL A 41 9.46 -1.52 -0.79
N THR A 42 10.66 -1.91 -1.25
CA THR A 42 11.40 -1.16 -2.27
C THR A 42 10.67 -1.17 -3.61
N ALA A 43 10.11 -2.31 -4.01
CA ALA A 43 9.31 -2.45 -5.23
C ALA A 43 8.06 -1.53 -5.18
N LEU A 44 7.36 -1.49 -4.03
CA LEU A 44 6.25 -0.56 -3.83
C LEU A 44 6.67 0.90 -4.00
N ALA A 45 7.79 1.32 -3.43
CA ALA A 45 8.30 2.68 -3.62
C ALA A 45 8.63 2.96 -5.10
N TRP A 46 9.24 1.99 -5.78
CA TRP A 46 9.63 2.11 -7.18
C TRP A 46 8.43 2.29 -8.11
N SER A 47 7.24 1.83 -7.72
CA SER A 47 6.01 1.94 -8.50
C SER A 47 5.68 3.37 -8.94
N ILE A 48 5.96 4.37 -8.10
CA ILE A 48 5.72 5.78 -8.40
C ILE A 48 6.99 6.66 -8.39
N TYR A 49 8.15 6.09 -8.04
CA TYR A 49 9.41 6.84 -8.06
C TYR A 49 9.95 7.02 -9.49
N LYS A 50 9.51 6.21 -10.45
CA LYS A 50 9.83 6.36 -11.86
C LYS A 50 9.30 7.70 -12.37
N PRO A 51 10.15 8.56 -12.98
CA PRO A 51 9.76 9.91 -13.39
C PRO A 51 8.50 9.97 -14.27
N GLU A 52 8.38 9.04 -15.22
CA GLU A 52 7.24 8.93 -16.12
C GLU A 52 5.94 8.63 -15.38
N ARG A 53 5.95 7.67 -14.45
CA ARG A 53 4.78 7.32 -13.63
C ARG A 53 4.43 8.42 -12.63
N ALA A 54 5.45 9.03 -12.01
CA ALA A 54 5.27 10.15 -11.10
C ALA A 54 4.55 11.33 -11.79
N ARG A 55 4.89 11.59 -13.06
CA ARG A 55 4.26 12.64 -13.88
C ARG A 55 2.85 12.27 -14.30
N GLU A 56 2.64 11.09 -14.87
CA GLU A 56 1.32 10.60 -15.29
C GLU A 56 0.30 10.66 -14.14
N LEU A 57 0.67 10.14 -12.96
CA LEU A 57 -0.19 10.18 -11.78
C LEU A 57 -0.42 11.61 -11.27
N ALA A 58 0.55 12.52 -11.41
CA ALA A 58 0.39 13.90 -11.04
C ALA A 58 -0.59 14.63 -11.98
N GLU A 59 -0.49 14.40 -13.29
CA GLU A 59 -1.39 14.96 -14.31
C GLU A 59 -2.82 14.46 -14.10
N THR A 60 -3.00 13.15 -13.92
CA THR A 60 -4.30 12.55 -13.61
C THR A 60 -4.90 13.13 -12.33
N ALA A 61 -4.11 13.23 -11.26
CA ALA A 61 -4.57 13.75 -9.98
C ALA A 61 -4.99 15.24 -10.07
N VAL A 62 -4.27 16.08 -10.81
CA VAL A 62 -4.65 17.49 -11.01
C VAL A 62 -5.91 17.60 -11.84
N ARG A 63 -6.00 16.84 -12.94
CA ARG A 63 -7.18 16.83 -13.82
C ARG A 63 -8.45 16.44 -13.05
N ASP A 64 -8.39 15.39 -12.25
CA ASP A 64 -9.58 14.78 -11.65
C ASP A 64 -9.98 15.45 -10.33
N THR A 65 -9.02 15.99 -9.60
CA THR A 65 -9.29 16.64 -8.30
C THR A 65 -9.36 18.17 -8.37
N GLY A 66 -8.79 18.80 -9.41
CA GLY A 66 -8.62 20.26 -9.48
C GLY A 66 -7.66 20.84 -8.43
N LEU A 67 -6.90 19.99 -7.71
CA LEU A 67 -6.09 20.40 -6.56
C LEU A 67 -4.59 20.44 -6.88
N GLY A 68 -3.96 21.59 -6.63
CA GLY A 68 -2.53 21.79 -6.77
C GLY A 68 -2.08 21.94 -8.24
N ASN A 69 -0.81 21.70 -8.51
CA ASN A 69 -0.24 21.70 -9.85
C ASN A 69 0.62 20.46 -10.09
N VAL A 70 0.83 20.13 -11.36
CA VAL A 70 1.52 18.89 -11.80
C VAL A 70 2.94 18.83 -11.23
N GLU A 71 3.75 19.88 -11.39
CA GLU A 71 5.16 19.88 -10.99
C GLU A 71 5.31 19.64 -9.47
N SER A 72 4.51 20.32 -8.65
CA SER A 72 4.51 20.10 -7.21
C SER A 72 4.08 18.69 -6.83
N LYS A 73 3.13 18.08 -7.56
CA LYS A 73 2.71 16.70 -7.30
C LYS A 73 3.77 15.69 -7.73
N VAL A 74 4.48 15.92 -8.85
CA VAL A 74 5.62 15.07 -9.27
C VAL A 74 6.69 15.06 -8.18
N ILE A 75 7.12 16.25 -7.72
CA ILE A 75 8.10 16.39 -6.65
C ILE A 75 7.61 15.68 -5.38
N LYS A 76 6.34 15.85 -5.03
CA LYS A 76 5.73 15.21 -3.86
C LYS A 76 5.72 13.70 -3.97
N ASN A 77 5.27 13.14 -5.12
CA ASN A 77 5.25 11.71 -5.38
C ASN A 77 6.64 11.09 -5.15
N MET A 78 7.67 11.71 -5.70
CA MET A 78 9.05 11.20 -5.56
C MET A 78 9.60 11.41 -4.14
N ARG A 79 9.59 12.63 -3.61
CA ARG A 79 10.26 12.95 -2.33
C ARG A 79 9.59 12.32 -1.13
N LYS A 80 8.25 12.27 -1.08
CA LYS A 80 7.51 11.64 0.03
C LYS A 80 7.70 10.14 0.03
N THR A 81 7.66 9.51 -1.13
CA THR A 81 7.90 8.08 -1.27
C THR A 81 9.33 7.71 -0.88
N PHE A 82 10.32 8.41 -1.40
CA PHE A 82 11.73 8.16 -1.04
C PHE A 82 12.00 8.39 0.45
N GLY A 83 11.45 9.45 1.04
CA GLY A 83 11.60 9.73 2.47
C GLY A 83 11.02 8.61 3.34
N CYS A 84 9.82 8.14 3.00
CA CYS A 84 9.19 7.03 3.69
C CYS A 84 10.00 5.73 3.55
N LEU A 85 10.43 5.39 2.32
CA LEU A 85 11.27 4.22 2.08
C LEU A 85 12.54 4.26 2.92
N ARG A 86 13.28 5.38 2.85
CA ARG A 86 14.54 5.56 3.61
C ARG A 86 14.35 5.29 5.11
N ASP A 87 13.26 5.78 5.68
CA ASP A 87 13.00 5.63 7.11
C ASP A 87 12.58 4.19 7.46
N LEU A 88 11.79 3.53 6.61
CA LEU A 88 11.39 2.13 6.77
C LEU A 88 12.56 1.15 6.63
N MET A 89 13.52 1.40 5.73
CA MET A 89 14.69 0.53 5.54
C MET A 89 15.61 0.46 6.76
N ARG A 90 15.48 1.39 7.71
CA ARG A 90 16.24 1.40 8.97
C ARG A 90 15.59 0.61 10.10
N VAL A 91 14.37 0.12 9.88
CA VAL A 91 13.56 -0.55 10.90
C VAL A 91 13.58 -2.06 10.68
N LYS A 92 13.97 -2.81 11.72
CA LYS A 92 13.77 -4.25 11.76
C LYS A 92 12.28 -4.54 12.02
N SER A 93 11.67 -5.35 11.18
CA SER A 93 10.23 -5.61 11.20
C SER A 93 9.85 -7.08 11.10
N VAL A 94 10.84 -7.98 11.10
CA VAL A 94 10.65 -9.43 11.00
C VAL A 94 11.39 -10.16 12.11
N GLY A 95 10.71 -11.13 12.71
CA GLY A 95 11.29 -12.01 13.72
C GLY A 95 11.56 -11.31 15.05
N LEU A 96 12.66 -11.69 15.68
CA LEU A 96 13.11 -11.11 16.96
C LEU A 96 13.55 -9.65 16.74
N ILE A 97 12.90 -8.73 17.43
CA ILE A 97 13.20 -7.28 17.36
C ILE A 97 14.20 -6.89 18.44
N GLU A 98 13.97 -7.30 19.68
CA GLU A 98 14.78 -6.90 20.82
C GLU A 98 14.69 -7.92 21.95
N GLU A 99 15.79 -8.09 22.67
CA GLU A 99 15.84 -8.82 23.93
C GLU A 99 16.16 -7.85 25.08
N LEU A 100 15.39 -7.94 26.15
CA LEU A 100 15.56 -7.12 27.36
C LEU A 100 15.76 -8.07 28.55
N PRO A 101 16.98 -8.64 28.71
CA PRO A 101 17.25 -9.68 29.71
C PRO A 101 16.98 -9.22 31.14
N GLU A 102 17.24 -7.94 31.45
CA GLU A 102 17.00 -7.33 32.74
C GLU A 102 15.50 -7.27 33.12
N LYS A 103 14.61 -7.39 32.11
CA LYS A 103 13.15 -7.45 32.30
C LYS A 103 12.56 -8.82 32.01
N GLY A 104 13.39 -9.78 31.57
CA GLY A 104 12.91 -11.10 31.14
C GLY A 104 11.99 -11.04 29.93
N LEU A 105 12.15 -10.04 29.04
CA LEU A 105 11.28 -9.82 27.90
C LEU A 105 12.00 -10.05 26.57
N VAL A 106 11.24 -10.61 25.63
CA VAL A 106 11.67 -10.79 24.25
C VAL A 106 10.58 -10.24 23.33
N LEU A 107 10.95 -9.33 22.42
CA LEU A 107 10.02 -8.65 21.52
C LEU A 107 10.10 -9.23 20.10
N TYR A 108 8.97 -9.72 19.59
CA TYR A 108 8.83 -10.22 18.22
C TYR A 108 7.91 -9.35 17.39
N ALA A 109 8.29 -9.08 16.14
CA ALA A 109 7.39 -8.48 15.17
C ALA A 109 6.32 -9.48 14.71
N LYS A 110 5.07 -9.03 14.73
CA LYS A 110 3.92 -9.80 14.24
C LYS A 110 3.04 -8.91 13.33
N PRO A 111 2.49 -9.45 12.23
CA PRO A 111 1.50 -8.72 11.45
C PRO A 111 0.22 -8.51 12.27
N VAL A 112 -0.48 -7.42 12.01
CA VAL A 112 -1.78 -7.11 12.63
C VAL A 112 -2.96 -7.59 11.78
N GLY A 113 -2.73 -7.84 10.49
CA GLY A 113 -3.75 -8.35 9.58
C GLY A 113 -3.95 -7.47 8.34
N VAL A 114 -5.18 -7.43 7.84
CA VAL A 114 -5.54 -6.59 6.69
C VAL A 114 -5.81 -5.17 7.15
N VAL A 115 -5.07 -4.22 6.60
CA VAL A 115 -5.13 -2.79 6.94
C VAL A 115 -6.07 -2.06 6.00
N ALA A 116 -7.05 -1.33 6.52
CA ALA A 116 -7.84 -0.38 5.73
C ALA A 116 -7.12 0.97 5.64
N ALA A 117 -6.84 1.45 4.44
CA ALA A 117 -6.07 2.66 4.19
C ALA A 117 -6.87 3.70 3.41
N VAL A 118 -7.43 4.70 4.09
CA VAL A 118 -8.18 5.79 3.45
C VAL A 118 -7.21 6.77 2.78
N ALA A 119 -7.40 7.03 1.47
CA ALA A 119 -6.57 7.94 0.69
C ALA A 119 -7.33 9.27 0.40
N PRO A 120 -6.71 10.44 0.67
CA PRO A 120 -7.34 11.73 0.44
C PRO A 120 -7.24 12.19 -1.02
N SER A 121 -8.14 13.09 -1.45
CA SER A 121 -8.08 13.73 -2.77
C SER A 121 -6.80 14.55 -2.99
N THR A 122 -6.22 15.12 -1.93
CA THR A 122 -5.01 15.95 -2.02
C THR A 122 -3.75 15.17 -2.41
N ASN A 123 -3.69 13.87 -2.09
CA ASN A 123 -2.55 12.99 -2.34
C ASN A 123 -2.99 11.59 -2.75
N PRO A 124 -3.67 11.42 -3.90
CA PRO A 124 -4.24 10.12 -4.30
C PRO A 124 -3.20 9.10 -4.81
N ALA A 125 -1.95 9.50 -4.99
CA ALA A 125 -0.83 8.62 -5.38
C ALA A 125 0.15 8.38 -4.23
N ALA A 126 0.82 9.42 -3.71
CA ALA A 126 1.87 9.25 -2.69
C ALA A 126 1.34 8.67 -1.38
N THR A 127 0.11 9.00 -0.96
CA THR A 127 -0.46 8.46 0.29
C THR A 127 -0.73 6.95 0.21
N PRO A 128 -1.37 6.41 -0.84
CA PRO A 128 -1.51 4.96 -1.01
C PRO A 128 -0.19 4.21 -0.93
N VAL A 129 0.83 4.66 -1.67
CA VAL A 129 2.15 3.99 -1.68
C VAL A 129 2.80 4.02 -0.30
N ASN A 130 2.79 5.15 0.39
CA ASN A 130 3.38 5.25 1.73
C ASN A 130 2.67 4.33 2.72
N LYS A 131 1.34 4.25 2.67
CA LYS A 131 0.55 3.34 3.51
C LYS A 131 0.81 1.88 3.16
N ALA A 132 0.92 1.55 1.88
CA ALA A 132 1.25 0.20 1.43
C ALA A 132 2.65 -0.21 1.90
N MET A 133 3.66 0.65 1.75
CA MET A 133 5.00 0.38 2.28
C MET A 133 5.00 0.11 3.78
N MET A 134 4.30 0.92 4.57
CA MET A 134 4.20 0.72 6.02
C MET A 134 3.48 -0.58 6.39
N ALA A 135 2.40 -0.92 5.70
CA ALA A 135 1.66 -2.16 5.94
C ALA A 135 2.50 -3.40 5.59
N VAL A 136 3.07 -3.43 4.37
CA VAL A 136 3.87 -4.57 3.87
C VAL A 136 5.18 -4.72 4.64
N LYS A 137 5.77 -3.63 5.13
CA LYS A 137 6.94 -3.70 6.03
C LYS A 137 6.67 -4.53 7.28
N GLY A 138 5.44 -4.49 7.79
CA GLY A 138 4.98 -5.35 8.90
C GLY A 138 4.36 -6.69 8.45
N ARG A 139 4.52 -7.08 7.19
CA ARG A 139 3.90 -8.28 6.58
C ARG A 139 2.37 -8.28 6.63
N ASN A 140 1.76 -7.10 6.63
CA ASN A 140 0.33 -6.94 6.50
C ASN A 140 -0.08 -6.77 5.04
N ALA A 141 -1.33 -7.11 4.72
CA ALA A 141 -1.95 -6.64 3.49
C ALA A 141 -2.67 -5.30 3.72
N VAL A 142 -2.94 -4.58 2.64
CA VAL A 142 -3.64 -3.30 2.69
C VAL A 142 -4.70 -3.19 1.59
N ILE A 143 -5.89 -2.75 1.96
CA ILE A 143 -6.96 -2.36 1.05
C ILE A 143 -7.06 -0.84 1.09
N VAL A 144 -6.84 -0.19 -0.05
CA VAL A 144 -6.87 1.26 -0.17
C VAL A 144 -8.29 1.71 -0.51
N ALA A 145 -8.86 2.58 0.32
CA ALA A 145 -10.15 3.23 0.05
C ALA A 145 -9.88 4.63 -0.51
N PRO A 146 -10.06 4.87 -1.82
CA PRO A 146 -9.83 6.16 -2.45
C PRO A 146 -10.93 7.17 -2.10
N SER A 147 -10.59 8.47 -2.11
CA SER A 147 -11.62 9.50 -2.18
C SER A 147 -12.30 9.46 -3.57
N PRO A 148 -13.57 9.86 -3.69
CA PRO A 148 -14.27 9.84 -4.98
C PRO A 148 -13.51 10.59 -6.09
N ALA A 149 -12.99 11.79 -5.83
CA ALA A 149 -12.22 12.57 -6.80
C ALA A 149 -10.82 12.01 -7.08
N GLY A 150 -10.28 11.15 -6.21
CA GLY A 150 -8.96 10.52 -6.37
C GLY A 150 -9.03 9.09 -6.89
N LEU A 151 -10.22 8.58 -7.21
CA LEU A 151 -10.43 7.16 -7.56
C LEU A 151 -9.51 6.69 -8.68
N SER A 152 -9.51 7.35 -9.83
CA SER A 152 -8.72 6.93 -10.99
C SER A 152 -7.22 6.92 -10.71
N THR A 153 -6.71 7.99 -10.08
CA THR A 153 -5.29 8.09 -9.68
C THR A 153 -4.90 7.00 -8.69
N THR A 154 -5.76 6.75 -7.67
CA THR A 154 -5.47 5.73 -6.64
C THR A 154 -5.50 4.33 -7.24
N THR A 155 -6.49 4.02 -8.08
CA THR A 155 -6.57 2.72 -8.78
C THR A 155 -5.34 2.49 -9.64
N GLN A 156 -4.96 3.45 -10.48
CA GLN A 156 -3.75 3.37 -11.29
C GLN A 156 -2.48 3.19 -10.44
N THR A 157 -2.40 3.87 -9.31
CA THR A 157 -1.27 3.74 -8.37
C THR A 157 -1.21 2.32 -7.79
N VAL A 158 -2.35 1.74 -7.41
CA VAL A 158 -2.41 0.36 -6.89
C VAL A 158 -1.99 -0.63 -7.98
N GLU A 159 -2.45 -0.48 -9.21
CA GLU A 159 -2.01 -1.34 -10.32
C GLU A 159 -0.49 -1.27 -10.53
N TYR A 160 0.12 -0.09 -10.47
CA TYR A 160 1.58 0.03 -10.54
C TYR A 160 2.29 -0.64 -9.37
N MET A 161 1.75 -0.59 -8.15
CA MET A 161 2.29 -1.31 -7.01
C MET A 161 2.21 -2.82 -7.20
N ARG A 162 1.08 -3.34 -7.67
CA ARG A 162 0.87 -4.76 -7.97
C ARG A 162 1.85 -5.25 -9.04
N ASP A 163 2.04 -4.45 -10.12
CA ASP A 163 3.03 -4.74 -11.16
C ASP A 163 4.46 -4.89 -10.61
N GLU A 164 4.87 -4.00 -9.70
CA GLU A 164 6.22 -4.08 -9.14
C GLU A 164 6.35 -5.23 -8.12
N LEU A 165 5.30 -5.56 -7.35
CA LEU A 165 5.30 -6.73 -6.47
C LEU A 165 5.49 -8.04 -7.26
N ARG A 166 4.79 -8.19 -8.40
CA ARG A 166 4.96 -9.36 -9.28
C ARG A 166 6.41 -9.56 -9.75
N LYS A 167 7.13 -8.46 -10.03
CA LYS A 167 8.52 -8.52 -10.50
C LYS A 167 9.50 -9.03 -9.45
N VAL A 168 9.20 -8.85 -8.18
CA VAL A 168 9.99 -9.36 -7.06
C VAL A 168 9.38 -10.64 -6.46
N CYS A 169 8.47 -11.30 -7.19
CA CYS A 169 7.80 -12.52 -6.75
C CYS A 169 7.04 -12.38 -5.41
N ALA A 170 6.67 -11.17 -5.01
CA ALA A 170 5.80 -10.93 -3.86
C ALA A 170 4.32 -11.01 -4.27
N PRO A 171 3.42 -11.48 -3.40
CA PRO A 171 2.00 -11.57 -3.70
C PRO A 171 1.42 -10.19 -4.01
N GLU A 172 0.84 -10.03 -5.20
CA GLU A 172 0.26 -8.75 -5.63
C GLU A 172 -0.95 -8.33 -4.79
N ASP A 173 -1.71 -9.29 -4.27
CA ASP A 173 -2.89 -9.07 -3.43
C ASP A 173 -2.55 -8.60 -2.00
N LEU A 174 -1.27 -8.37 -1.68
CA LEU A 174 -0.87 -7.60 -0.50
C LEU A 174 -1.35 -6.14 -0.60
N VAL A 175 -1.63 -5.64 -1.81
CA VAL A 175 -2.14 -4.28 -2.03
C VAL A 175 -3.34 -4.32 -2.97
N GLN A 176 -4.48 -3.80 -2.50
CA GLN A 176 -5.75 -3.78 -3.24
C GLN A 176 -6.45 -2.43 -3.11
N VAL A 177 -7.44 -2.16 -3.99
CA VAL A 177 -8.26 -0.95 -4.00
C VAL A 177 -9.72 -1.28 -4.33
#